data_120e4c5b6a3de99c2d66937c7a1b69e7
#
_entry.id   120e4c5b6a3de99c2d66937c7a1b69e7
#
_cell.length_a   1.000
_cell.length_b   1.000
_cell.length_c   1.000
_cell.angle_alpha   90.00
_cell.angle_beta   90.00
_cell.angle_gamma   90.00
#
_symmetry.space_group_name_H-M   'P 1'
#
loop_
_entity.id
_entity.type
_entity.pdbx_description
1 polymer ?
#
loop_
_entity_poly.entity_id
_entity_poly.type
_entity_poly.pdbx_seq_one_letter_code
_entity_poly.pdbx_strand_id
1 'polypeptide(L)'
;MKKLSVLFSCIISLMFLLMIGCQDSSTEGPTAVQTNPAGITSSAPQVLSKSYSGTYAPELQKELALARSATAKYHFIDSAIADGYADIDVVVQNMGYHYMNTNLVKDTFDPGEPAILVYSKNPVNGKMRLVAVEYAIPNSDPRPEGFAGDADVWENNPDFKLWLCHAWVWYNNPDGIFNEFNPRVHVAPGDVTYPAVVQ
;
A
#
# COMPACT_ATOMS: atom_id res chain seq x y z
N MET A 1 -53.03 -17.05 7.14
CA MET A 1 -53.94 -16.65 6.06
C MET A 1 -53.30 -15.47 5.30
N LYS A 2 -53.32 -15.57 3.98
CA LYS A 2 -52.96 -14.61 2.95
C LYS A 2 -51.45 -14.40 2.65
N LYS A 3 -51.02 -15.14 1.61
CA LYS A 3 -49.88 -14.92 0.72
C LYS A 3 -50.12 -13.63 -0.09
N LEU A 4 -49.09 -12.85 -0.30
CA LEU A 4 -49.10 -11.88 -1.40
C LEU A 4 -47.75 -11.96 -2.15
N SER A 5 -47.80 -12.64 -3.28
CA SER A 5 -46.78 -12.63 -4.33
C SER A 5 -46.90 -11.31 -5.08
N VAL A 6 -45.75 -10.66 -5.31
CA VAL A 6 -45.64 -9.63 -6.34
C VAL A 6 -44.50 -10.00 -7.28
N LEU A 7 -44.87 -10.49 -8.44
CA LEU A 7 -44.09 -10.58 -9.65
C LEU A 7 -43.78 -9.15 -10.14
N PHE A 8 -42.53 -8.84 -10.41
CA PHE A 8 -42.20 -7.71 -11.27
C PHE A 8 -41.32 -8.13 -12.43
N SER A 9 -41.87 -7.81 -13.54
CA SER A 9 -41.62 -8.16 -14.93
C SER A 9 -40.29 -7.60 -15.46
N CYS A 10 -39.68 -8.39 -16.34
CA CYS A 10 -38.64 -8.06 -17.31
C CYS A 10 -38.95 -6.82 -18.15
N ILE A 11 -37.98 -5.92 -18.31
CA ILE A 11 -37.85 -5.13 -19.52
C ILE A 11 -36.39 -5.12 -19.93
N ILE A 12 -36.12 -5.90 -20.99
CA ILE A 12 -34.92 -5.87 -21.82
C ILE A 12 -35.05 -4.65 -22.74
N SER A 13 -34.10 -3.75 -22.70
CA SER A 13 -33.94 -2.76 -23.75
C SER A 13 -32.52 -2.83 -24.30
N LEU A 14 -32.46 -3.46 -25.46
CA LEU A 14 -31.34 -3.58 -26.37
C LEU A 14 -31.17 -2.25 -27.12
N MET A 15 -30.06 -1.55 -26.90
CA MET A 15 -29.71 -0.42 -27.77
C MET A 15 -28.28 -0.62 -28.30
N PHE A 16 -28.24 -1.14 -29.51
CA PHE A 16 -27.10 -1.14 -30.42
C PHE A 16 -26.86 0.27 -30.91
N LEU A 17 -25.68 0.82 -30.72
CA LEU A 17 -25.24 1.97 -31.51
C LEU A 17 -23.82 1.73 -32.02
N LEU A 18 -23.74 1.45 -33.30
CA LEU A 18 -22.54 1.49 -34.12
C LEU A 18 -22.03 2.94 -34.21
N MET A 19 -20.76 3.16 -33.95
CA MET A 19 -20.03 4.29 -34.52
C MET A 19 -18.66 3.79 -35.05
N ILE A 20 -18.62 3.80 -36.30
CA ILE A 20 -17.63 3.84 -37.33
C ILE A 20 -16.52 4.85 -36.99
N GLY A 21 -15.32 4.38 -37.16
CA GLY A 21 -14.02 4.84 -37.56
C GLY A 21 -13.68 6.33 -37.68
N CYS A 22 -12.48 6.66 -37.32
CA CYS A 22 -11.60 7.47 -38.17
C CYS A 22 -10.14 7.13 -37.86
N GLN A 23 -9.49 6.77 -38.92
CA GLN A 23 -8.08 6.55 -39.15
C GLN A 23 -7.41 7.91 -39.46
N ASP A 24 -6.07 7.92 -39.34
CA ASP A 24 -5.11 8.87 -39.91
C ASP A 24 -4.56 9.92 -38.91
N SER A 25 -3.32 10.25 -38.92
CA SER A 25 -2.20 10.15 -39.88
C SER A 25 -0.90 10.51 -39.18
N SER A 26 0.12 9.79 -39.51
CA SER A 26 1.51 10.16 -39.26
C SER A 26 1.86 11.48 -39.97
N THR A 27 2.51 12.40 -39.25
CA THR A 27 3.27 13.47 -39.89
C THR A 27 4.61 13.62 -39.14
N GLU A 28 5.63 13.13 -39.80
CA GLU A 28 7.03 13.46 -39.47
C GLU A 28 7.27 14.92 -39.88
N GLY A 29 7.88 15.69 -38.98
CA GLY A 29 8.36 17.03 -39.26
C GLY A 29 9.77 17.24 -38.69
N PRO A 30 10.63 18.05 -39.26
CA PRO A 30 12.04 17.81 -39.38
C PRO A 30 12.88 18.27 -38.17
N THR A 31 13.95 17.51 -37.95
CA THR A 31 15.12 17.75 -37.10
C THR A 31 15.68 19.19 -37.28
N ALA A 32 15.65 19.97 -36.21
CA ALA A 32 16.48 21.18 -36.09
C ALA A 32 17.69 20.88 -35.21
N VAL A 33 18.83 20.82 -35.82
CA VAL A 33 20.13 20.83 -35.17
C VAL A 33 20.36 22.22 -34.59
N GLN A 34 20.49 22.35 -33.28
CA GLN A 34 21.04 23.55 -32.66
C GLN A 34 22.36 23.22 -32.01
N THR A 35 23.37 23.84 -32.60
CA THR A 35 24.77 23.89 -32.12
C THR A 35 24.89 24.77 -30.89
N ASN A 36 25.52 24.23 -29.83
CA ASN A 36 25.95 25.00 -28.66
C ASN A 36 27.23 25.77 -28.90
N PRO A 37 27.41 26.92 -28.27
CA PRO A 37 28.73 27.38 -27.87
C PRO A 37 28.88 27.44 -26.35
N ALA A 38 29.90 26.74 -25.90
CA ALA A 38 30.82 26.99 -24.79
C ALA A 38 30.34 27.52 -23.42
N GLY A 39 30.44 26.63 -22.44
CA GLY A 39 31.22 26.85 -21.22
C GLY A 39 30.64 27.74 -20.15
N ILE A 40 30.08 27.11 -19.11
CA ILE A 40 30.36 27.47 -17.71
C ILE A 40 30.09 26.21 -16.86
N THR A 41 31.15 25.68 -16.26
CA THR A 41 31.08 24.66 -15.21
C THR A 41 30.61 25.32 -13.93
N SER A 42 29.40 25.04 -13.53
CA SER A 42 28.92 25.26 -12.16
C SER A 42 28.59 23.89 -11.57
N SER A 43 29.51 23.36 -10.78
CA SER A 43 29.30 22.19 -9.95
C SER A 43 28.48 22.59 -8.72
N ALA A 44 27.17 22.59 -8.87
CA ALA A 44 26.29 22.51 -7.71
C ALA A 44 26.16 21.03 -7.32
N PRO A 45 26.17 20.67 -6.01
CA PRO A 45 25.97 19.30 -5.61
C PRO A 45 24.57 18.87 -6.07
N GLN A 46 24.54 17.94 -7.00
CA GLN A 46 23.32 17.25 -7.39
C GLN A 46 22.86 16.45 -6.18
N VAL A 47 21.93 17.00 -5.43
CA VAL A 47 21.11 16.21 -4.53
C VAL A 47 20.34 15.25 -5.46
N LEU A 48 20.86 14.04 -5.58
CA LEU A 48 20.15 12.94 -6.22
C LEU A 48 18.85 12.72 -5.43
N SER A 49 17.79 13.43 -5.81
CA SER A 49 16.45 13.00 -5.51
C SER A 49 16.29 11.66 -6.25
N LYS A 50 16.46 10.58 -5.50
CA LYS A 50 16.16 9.23 -5.94
C LYS A 50 14.68 9.17 -6.21
N SER A 51 14.24 9.67 -7.38
CA SER A 51 12.89 9.40 -7.85
C SER A 51 12.83 7.90 -8.10
N TYR A 52 12.10 7.21 -7.25
CA TYR A 52 11.76 5.81 -7.39
C TYR A 52 10.82 5.64 -8.61
N SER A 53 11.37 5.81 -9.80
CA SER A 53 10.77 5.41 -11.07
C SER A 53 11.35 4.06 -11.50
N GLY A 54 11.59 3.17 -10.55
CA GLY A 54 11.91 1.78 -10.82
C GLY A 54 10.61 1.00 -10.94
N THR A 55 10.32 0.49 -12.12
CA THR A 55 9.32 -0.55 -12.28
C THR A 55 9.82 -1.76 -11.49
N TYR A 56 9.13 -2.12 -10.40
CA TYR A 56 9.43 -3.35 -9.65
C TYR A 56 9.40 -4.57 -10.57
N ALA A 57 10.18 -5.59 -10.23
CA ALA A 57 10.14 -6.87 -10.94
C ALA A 57 8.69 -7.38 -11.05
N PRO A 58 8.31 -8.06 -12.15
CA PRO A 58 6.94 -8.53 -12.36
C PRO A 58 6.39 -9.39 -11.23
N GLU A 59 7.24 -10.18 -10.60
CA GLU A 59 6.90 -11.04 -9.46
C GLU A 59 6.49 -10.20 -8.25
N LEU A 60 7.29 -9.21 -7.87
CA LEU A 60 6.97 -8.27 -6.78
C LEU A 60 5.67 -7.50 -7.07
N GLN A 61 5.45 -7.08 -8.31
CA GLN A 61 4.21 -6.40 -8.69
C GLN A 61 2.98 -7.29 -8.48
N LYS A 62 3.08 -8.58 -8.77
CA LYS A 62 1.98 -9.56 -8.54
C LYS A 62 1.71 -9.73 -7.05
N GLU A 63 2.74 -9.84 -6.22
CA GLU A 63 2.60 -9.98 -4.78
C GLU A 63 1.99 -8.74 -4.13
N LEU A 64 2.44 -7.55 -4.53
CA LEU A 64 1.83 -6.29 -4.09
C LEU A 64 0.37 -6.14 -4.56
N ALA A 65 0.04 -6.65 -5.76
CA ALA A 65 -1.34 -6.68 -6.23
C ALA A 65 -2.20 -7.68 -5.44
N LEU A 66 -1.62 -8.82 -5.04
CA LEU A 66 -2.28 -9.80 -4.17
C LEU A 66 -2.56 -9.20 -2.79
N ALA A 67 -1.58 -8.54 -2.17
CA ALA A 67 -1.75 -7.83 -0.91
C ALA A 67 -2.90 -6.81 -0.98
N ARG A 68 -2.97 -6.01 -2.06
CA ARG A 68 -4.08 -5.07 -2.29
C ARG A 68 -5.40 -5.80 -2.44
N SER A 69 -5.47 -6.83 -3.28
CA SER A 69 -6.70 -7.58 -3.54
C SER A 69 -7.27 -8.20 -2.26
N ALA A 70 -6.41 -8.83 -1.47
CA ALA A 70 -6.80 -9.48 -0.23
C ALA A 70 -7.31 -8.50 0.83
N THR A 71 -6.79 -7.26 0.84
CA THR A 71 -7.07 -6.26 1.89
C THR A 71 -8.03 -5.15 1.46
N ALA A 72 -8.50 -5.14 0.21
CA ALA A 72 -9.38 -4.09 -0.31
C ALA A 72 -10.65 -3.89 0.53
N LYS A 73 -11.25 -4.95 1.05
CA LYS A 73 -12.44 -4.90 1.91
C LYS A 73 -12.20 -4.20 3.25
N TYR A 74 -10.96 -4.15 3.70
CA TYR A 74 -10.59 -3.58 4.99
C TYR A 74 -10.43 -2.04 4.96
N HIS A 75 -10.71 -1.39 3.84
CA HIS A 75 -11.00 0.05 3.86
C HIS A 75 -12.22 0.38 4.73
N PHE A 76 -13.09 -0.60 4.95
CA PHE A 76 -14.13 -0.58 5.97
C PHE A 76 -13.60 -1.31 7.21
N ILE A 77 -13.23 -0.57 8.24
CA ILE A 77 -12.62 -1.13 9.46
C ILE A 77 -13.50 -2.19 10.12
N ASP A 78 -14.83 -2.05 10.03
CA ASP A 78 -15.77 -3.06 10.56
C ASP A 78 -15.59 -4.42 9.87
N SER A 79 -15.18 -4.44 8.59
CA SER A 79 -14.86 -5.69 7.89
C SER A 79 -13.58 -6.33 8.42
N ALA A 80 -12.58 -5.52 8.79
CA ALA A 80 -11.37 -6.03 9.42
C ALA A 80 -11.68 -6.64 10.80
N ILE A 81 -12.47 -5.95 11.60
CA ILE A 81 -12.90 -6.43 12.93
C ILE A 81 -13.70 -7.73 12.79
N ALA A 82 -14.63 -7.82 11.83
CA ALA A 82 -15.42 -9.02 11.57
C ALA A 82 -14.56 -10.23 11.17
N ASP A 83 -13.43 -9.99 10.49
CA ASP A 83 -12.48 -11.02 10.07
C ASP A 83 -11.39 -11.31 11.14
N GLY A 84 -11.51 -10.74 12.34
CA GLY A 84 -10.67 -11.07 13.49
C GLY A 84 -9.47 -10.16 13.70
N TYR A 85 -9.36 -9.03 13.00
CA TYR A 85 -8.39 -8.01 13.35
C TYR A 85 -8.88 -7.19 14.55
N ALA A 86 -8.04 -7.00 15.53
CA ALA A 86 -8.32 -6.20 16.72
C ALA A 86 -7.32 -5.07 16.87
N ASP A 87 -7.76 -3.95 17.41
CA ASP A 87 -6.88 -2.87 17.85
C ASP A 87 -5.93 -3.42 18.93
N ILE A 88 -4.64 -3.26 18.71
CA ILE A 88 -3.60 -3.72 19.64
C ILE A 88 -2.99 -2.59 20.47
N ASP A 89 -3.59 -1.41 20.41
CA ASP A 89 -3.14 -0.20 21.09
C ASP A 89 -1.68 0.18 20.75
N VAL A 90 -1.25 -0.13 19.54
CA VAL A 90 0.03 0.29 18.98
C VAL A 90 -0.23 1.41 18.00
N VAL A 91 0.09 2.63 18.41
CA VAL A 91 -0.07 3.86 17.62
C VAL A 91 1.25 4.59 17.55
N VAL A 92 1.82 4.66 16.34
CA VAL A 92 3.16 5.20 16.12
C VAL A 92 3.11 6.37 15.15
N GLN A 93 3.84 7.44 15.48
CA GLN A 93 3.99 8.58 14.58
C GLN A 93 4.64 8.16 13.26
N ASN A 94 4.10 8.63 12.14
CA ASN A 94 4.52 8.28 10.78
C ASN A 94 4.27 6.80 10.37
N MET A 95 3.59 6.02 11.20
CA MET A 95 3.07 4.70 10.86
C MET A 95 1.54 4.68 10.87
N GLY A 96 0.92 4.93 12.02
CA GLY A 96 -0.52 4.93 12.18
C GLY A 96 -0.99 4.04 13.33
N TYR A 97 -2.21 3.53 13.19
CA TYR A 97 -2.94 2.70 14.14
C TYR A 97 -2.91 1.26 13.66
N HIS A 98 -2.49 0.32 14.51
CA HIS A 98 -2.28 -1.08 14.16
C HIS A 98 -3.41 -1.97 14.64
N TYR A 99 -3.96 -2.75 13.72
CA TYR A 99 -4.98 -3.77 13.96
C TYR A 99 -4.43 -5.13 13.58
N MET A 100 -4.36 -6.05 14.51
CA MET A 100 -3.70 -7.34 14.32
C MET A 100 -4.68 -8.51 14.39
N ASN A 101 -4.52 -9.46 13.48
CA ASN A 101 -5.14 -10.78 13.56
C ASN A 101 -4.05 -11.81 13.90
N THR A 102 -4.02 -12.23 15.16
CA THR A 102 -2.99 -13.17 15.65
C THR A 102 -3.04 -14.55 15.00
N ASN A 103 -4.18 -14.94 14.39
CA ASN A 103 -4.30 -16.20 13.66
C ASN A 103 -3.53 -16.18 12.32
N LEU A 104 -3.13 -15.00 11.86
CA LEU A 104 -2.33 -14.81 10.64
C LEU A 104 -0.83 -14.64 10.92
N VAL A 105 -0.41 -14.68 12.18
CA VAL A 105 1.00 -14.77 12.56
C VAL A 105 1.44 -16.21 12.35
N LYS A 106 2.20 -16.45 11.29
CA LYS A 106 2.62 -17.77 10.84
C LYS A 106 4.12 -17.81 10.62
N ASP A 107 4.70 -18.99 10.54
CA ASP A 107 6.13 -19.18 10.28
C ASP A 107 6.54 -18.90 8.82
N THR A 108 5.56 -18.67 7.94
CA THR A 108 5.79 -18.46 6.51
C THR A 108 5.11 -17.19 6.03
N PHE A 109 5.78 -16.48 5.13
CA PHE A 109 5.24 -15.30 4.48
C PHE A 109 4.20 -15.67 3.41
N ASP A 110 3.06 -14.95 3.41
CA ASP A 110 2.05 -14.98 2.34
C ASP A 110 1.60 -13.54 2.06
N PRO A 111 1.84 -12.97 0.87
CA PRO A 111 1.45 -11.60 0.54
C PRO A 111 -0.06 -11.38 0.57
N GLY A 112 -0.88 -12.43 0.52
CA GLY A 112 -2.35 -12.37 0.65
C GLY A 112 -2.85 -12.37 2.10
N GLU A 113 -1.99 -12.66 3.09
CA GLU A 113 -2.39 -12.84 4.49
C GLU A 113 -1.59 -11.94 5.45
N PRO A 114 -1.62 -10.61 5.32
CA PRO A 114 -0.95 -9.72 6.28
C PRO A 114 -1.57 -9.87 7.67
N ALA A 115 -0.73 -10.06 8.67
CA ALA A 115 -1.18 -10.22 10.06
C ALA A 115 -1.64 -8.89 10.68
N ILE A 116 -1.17 -7.76 10.16
CA ILE A 116 -1.47 -6.43 10.69
C ILE A 116 -1.96 -5.51 9.57
N LEU A 117 -2.99 -4.73 9.88
CA LEU A 117 -3.51 -3.65 9.05
C LEU A 117 -3.16 -2.33 9.72
N VAL A 118 -2.60 -1.40 8.94
CA VAL A 118 -2.19 -0.08 9.45
C VAL A 118 -3.13 0.98 8.90
N TYR A 119 -3.71 1.76 9.82
CA TYR A 119 -4.67 2.80 9.49
C TYR A 119 -4.13 4.20 9.83
N SER A 120 -4.52 5.18 9.03
CA SER A 120 -4.47 6.59 9.42
C SER A 120 -5.86 7.06 9.82
N LYS A 121 -5.91 8.00 10.77
CA LYS A 121 -7.17 8.60 11.27
C LYS A 121 -7.33 10.00 10.68
N ASN A 122 -8.46 10.25 10.06
CA ASN A 122 -8.78 11.59 9.59
C ASN A 122 -9.00 12.51 10.78
N PRO A 123 -8.24 13.61 10.92
CA PRO A 123 -8.29 14.46 12.11
C PRO A 123 -9.60 15.25 12.25
N VAL A 124 -10.38 15.38 11.15
CA VAL A 124 -11.62 16.17 11.16
C VAL A 124 -12.83 15.32 11.56
N ASN A 125 -12.92 14.10 11.06
CA ASN A 125 -14.11 13.27 11.24
C ASN A 125 -13.84 11.92 11.92
N GLY A 126 -12.60 11.66 12.32
CA GLY A 126 -12.19 10.43 13.01
C GLY A 126 -12.22 9.15 12.15
N LYS A 127 -12.53 9.24 10.84
CA LYS A 127 -12.61 8.05 9.99
C LYS A 127 -11.24 7.42 9.80
N MET A 128 -11.19 6.12 9.98
CA MET A 128 -10.02 5.30 9.72
C MET A 128 -9.88 5.03 8.22
N ARG A 129 -8.65 5.12 7.70
CA ARG A 129 -8.30 4.82 6.32
C ARG A 129 -7.14 3.83 6.31
N LEU A 130 -7.32 2.69 5.66
CA LEU A 130 -6.24 1.74 5.46
C LEU A 130 -5.13 2.39 4.62
N VAL A 131 -3.90 2.34 5.11
CA VAL A 131 -2.73 2.98 4.46
C VAL A 131 -1.63 1.99 4.13
N ALA A 132 -1.43 0.99 4.98
CA ALA A 132 -0.43 -0.05 4.79
C ALA A 132 -0.94 -1.40 5.32
N VAL A 133 -0.20 -2.43 4.97
CA VAL A 133 -0.28 -3.74 5.62
C VAL A 133 1.08 -4.05 6.22
N GLU A 134 1.10 -4.91 7.24
CA GLU A 134 2.32 -5.35 7.86
C GLU A 134 2.27 -6.86 8.09
N TYR A 135 3.36 -7.51 7.74
CA TYR A 135 3.53 -8.94 7.92
C TYR A 135 4.27 -9.18 9.22
N ALA A 136 3.81 -10.16 9.98
CA ALA A 136 4.39 -10.52 11.27
C ALA A 136 4.69 -12.01 11.29
N ILE A 137 5.95 -12.36 11.48
CA ILE A 137 6.45 -13.75 11.53
C ILE A 137 7.17 -13.94 12.86
N PRO A 138 6.97 -15.08 13.59
CA PRO A 138 7.68 -15.33 14.82
C PRO A 138 9.19 -15.16 14.66
N ASN A 139 9.81 -14.48 15.64
CA ASN A 139 11.24 -14.22 15.61
C ASN A 139 12.03 -15.53 15.75
N SER A 140 12.57 -15.99 14.63
CA SER A 140 13.48 -17.12 14.53
C SER A 140 14.65 -16.73 13.64
N ASP A 141 15.83 -17.31 13.87
CA ASP A 141 16.94 -17.20 12.94
C ASP A 141 16.81 -18.31 11.87
N PRO A 142 17.06 -17.98 10.61
CA PRO A 142 17.39 -16.68 10.02
C PRO A 142 16.18 -15.76 9.82
N ARG A 143 16.44 -14.49 9.37
CA ARG A 143 15.41 -13.58 8.88
C ARG A 143 14.51 -14.30 7.85
N PRO A 144 13.17 -14.13 7.89
CA PRO A 144 12.27 -14.79 6.94
C PRO A 144 12.52 -14.33 5.51
N GLU A 145 12.20 -15.19 4.56
CA GLU A 145 12.00 -14.78 3.17
C GLU A 145 10.67 -14.02 3.08
N GLY A 146 10.64 -12.98 2.24
CA GLY A 146 9.49 -12.10 2.08
C GLY A 146 9.08 -11.91 0.64
N PHE A 147 8.85 -10.66 0.24
CA PHE A 147 8.52 -10.30 -1.12
C PHE A 147 9.63 -10.63 -2.12
N ALA A 148 9.26 -10.94 -3.36
CA ALA A 148 10.20 -11.26 -4.41
C ALA A 148 11.23 -10.13 -4.65
N GLY A 149 12.50 -10.48 -4.66
CA GLY A 149 13.63 -9.56 -4.77
C GLY A 149 14.17 -9.12 -3.42
N ASP A 150 14.93 -8.01 -3.42
CA ASP A 150 15.69 -7.53 -2.26
C ASP A 150 15.16 -6.19 -1.72
N ALA A 151 13.93 -5.81 -2.09
CA ALA A 151 13.39 -4.49 -1.77
C ALA A 151 12.68 -4.44 -0.41
N ASP A 152 12.23 -5.56 0.11
CA ASP A 152 11.54 -5.65 1.39
C ASP A 152 12.49 -5.46 2.58
N VAL A 153 11.97 -4.80 3.60
CA VAL A 153 12.71 -4.51 4.83
C VAL A 153 12.03 -5.23 5.98
N TRP A 154 12.74 -6.18 6.59
CA TRP A 154 12.29 -6.89 7.78
C TRP A 154 13.00 -6.38 9.01
N GLU A 155 12.23 -5.99 9.99
CA GLU A 155 12.71 -5.54 11.28
C GLU A 155 12.50 -6.61 12.35
N ASN A 156 13.52 -6.85 13.15
CA ASN A 156 13.40 -7.71 14.30
C ASN A 156 12.90 -6.87 15.49
N ASN A 157 11.65 -7.10 15.87
CA ASN A 157 11.08 -6.45 17.04
C ASN A 157 11.16 -7.39 18.26
N PRO A 158 12.09 -7.14 19.20
CA PRO A 158 12.31 -8.01 20.36
C PRO A 158 11.17 -7.95 21.38
N ASP A 159 10.45 -6.82 21.45
CA ASP A 159 9.36 -6.64 22.42
C ASP A 159 8.17 -7.53 22.08
N PHE A 160 7.84 -7.63 20.79
CA PHE A 160 6.79 -8.52 20.28
C PHE A 160 7.31 -9.91 19.92
N LYS A 161 8.61 -10.12 19.87
CA LYS A 161 9.28 -11.36 19.39
C LYS A 161 8.84 -11.72 17.98
N LEU A 162 8.78 -10.73 17.11
CA LEU A 162 8.35 -10.85 15.72
C LEU A 162 9.38 -10.23 14.78
N TRP A 163 9.49 -10.81 13.59
CA TRP A 163 9.94 -10.11 12.40
C TRP A 163 8.77 -9.37 11.79
N LEU A 164 8.94 -8.10 11.50
CA LEU A 164 7.92 -7.21 10.96
C LEU A 164 8.36 -6.65 9.61
N CYS A 165 7.43 -6.58 8.65
CA CYS A 165 7.67 -6.00 7.33
C CYS A 165 6.47 -5.17 6.90
N HIS A 166 6.66 -3.85 6.76
CA HIS A 166 5.66 -2.93 6.23
C HIS A 166 5.57 -3.00 4.70
N ALA A 167 4.34 -2.84 4.17
CA ALA A 167 4.10 -2.61 2.76
C ALA A 167 3.03 -1.53 2.58
N TRP A 168 3.44 -0.34 2.10
CA TRP A 168 2.58 0.82 1.87
C TRP A 168 1.76 0.68 0.60
N VAL A 169 0.93 -0.35 0.54
CA VAL A 169 0.18 -0.71 -0.66
C VAL A 169 -1.00 0.21 -0.95
N TRP A 170 -1.48 0.98 0.04
CA TRP A 170 -2.66 1.83 -0.06
C TRP A 170 -2.38 3.33 0.03
N TYR A 171 -1.22 3.72 0.52
CA TYR A 171 -0.82 5.11 0.62
C TYR A 171 0.64 5.26 0.22
N ASN A 172 0.91 6.13 -0.76
CA ASN A 172 2.26 6.30 -1.28
C ASN A 172 3.22 6.77 -0.18
N ASN A 173 4.31 6.04 0.00
CA ASN A 173 5.42 6.41 0.83
C ASN A 173 6.55 6.96 -0.05
N PRO A 174 6.95 8.25 0.11
CA PRO A 174 8.03 8.83 -0.69
C PRO A 174 9.38 8.19 -0.41
N ASP A 175 9.57 7.58 0.76
CA ASP A 175 10.82 6.96 1.18
C ASP A 175 10.93 5.49 0.77
N GLY A 176 9.87 4.94 0.17
CA GLY A 176 9.82 3.58 -0.37
C GLY A 176 8.66 2.75 0.15
N ILE A 177 8.20 1.79 -0.66
CA ILE A 177 7.02 0.98 -0.36
C ILE A 177 7.19 0.10 0.88
N PHE A 178 8.44 -0.27 1.21
CA PHE A 178 8.76 -1.14 2.35
C PHE A 178 9.45 -0.40 3.50
N ASN A 179 9.57 0.94 3.40
CA ASN A 179 10.12 1.70 4.52
C ASN A 179 9.16 1.65 5.71
N GLU A 180 9.69 1.51 6.90
CA GLU A 180 8.92 1.42 8.14
C GLU A 180 8.05 2.66 8.35
N PHE A 181 8.62 3.85 8.19
CA PHE A 181 7.94 5.12 8.41
C PHE A 181 7.51 5.77 7.09
N ASN A 182 6.34 6.39 7.10
CA ASN A 182 5.83 7.21 6.01
C ASN A 182 5.61 8.65 6.50
N PRO A 183 6.41 9.62 6.05
CA PRO A 183 6.33 11.00 6.54
C PRO A 183 5.00 11.69 6.21
N ARG A 184 4.16 11.07 5.38
CA ARG A 184 2.81 11.57 5.04
C ARG A 184 1.71 11.07 5.98
N VAL A 185 2.03 10.15 6.88
CA VAL A 185 1.09 9.62 7.87
C VAL A 185 1.31 10.33 9.19
N HIS A 186 0.30 11.05 9.65
CA HIS A 186 0.34 11.79 10.89
C HIS A 186 -0.66 11.21 11.88
N VAL A 187 -0.22 11.07 13.12
CA VAL A 187 -1.02 10.66 14.26
C VAL A 187 -1.13 11.86 15.22
N ALA A 188 -2.29 12.05 15.82
CA ALA A 188 -2.43 13.08 16.83
C ALA A 188 -1.47 12.78 18.01
N PRO A 189 -0.72 13.77 18.52
CA PRO A 189 0.28 13.50 19.58
C PRO A 189 -0.28 12.80 20.82
N GLY A 190 -1.56 13.03 21.14
CA GLY A 190 -2.24 12.38 22.27
C GLY A 190 -2.67 10.93 22.00
N ASP A 191 -2.63 10.47 20.74
CA ASP A 191 -2.99 9.11 20.37
C ASP A 191 -1.76 8.18 20.30
N VAL A 192 -0.54 8.72 20.35
CA VAL A 192 0.70 7.91 20.29
C VAL A 192 0.84 7.08 21.56
N THR A 193 0.85 5.77 21.42
CA THR A 193 0.98 4.83 22.54
C THR A 193 2.32 4.10 22.53
N TYR A 194 2.95 3.98 21.36
CA TYR A 194 4.24 3.31 21.21
C TYR A 194 5.24 4.29 20.59
N PRO A 195 6.34 4.61 21.30
CA PRO A 195 7.33 5.55 20.78
C PRO A 195 8.05 4.94 19.58
N ALA A 196 8.20 5.73 18.51
CA ALA A 196 9.10 5.35 17.43
C ALA A 196 10.52 5.18 18.02
N VAL A 197 11.10 4.01 17.81
CA VAL A 197 12.51 3.79 18.18
C VAL A 197 13.34 4.65 17.23
N VAL A 198 13.88 5.76 17.74
CA VAL A 198 14.84 6.59 16.99
C VAL A 198 16.14 5.78 16.99
N GLN A 199 16.47 5.19 15.84
CA GLN A 199 17.78 4.58 15.60
C GLN A 199 18.84 5.65 15.36
#